data_c5e917a47e73a42e9d9fcea228bf33b9
#
_entry.id   c5e917a47e73a42e9d9fcea228bf33b9
#
_cell.length_a   1.000
_cell.length_b   1.000
_cell.length_c   1.000
_cell.angle_alpha   90.00
_cell.angle_beta   90.00
_cell.angle_gamma   90.00
#
_symmetry.space_group_name_H-M   'P 1'
#
loop_
_entity.id
_entity.type
_entity.pdbx_description
1 polymer ?
#
loop_
_entity_poly.entity_id
_entity_poly.type
_entity_poly.pdbx_seq_one_letter_code
_entity_poly.pdbx_strand_id
1 'polypeptide(L)'
;MSNSKNIPSAGPDFEHLLAQDVVIEADDGAKRTGAQAVEPDHSPRAPQAGAATVAATLPQAGLLAAGDVQREVEQFLYRQAELLDGKHWQAWIDLFDAQGVYWMPVTPEQTEWEGSPSIFAEDRLMMEIRKGRVSHPNAWSQAPMWETNHLVSHVAIEAVNGAQIQVRSRFHMMELRRDSVRHFGGRYRHTLVRGSDGGLRIKLQRVDLFNGQAPFDYVLQVWV
;
A
#
# COMPACT_ATOMS: atom_id res chain seq x y z
N MET A 1 -50.03 -42.08 -2.59
CA MET A 1 -49.39 -42.43 -1.30
C MET A 1 -48.37 -41.30 -1.04
N SER A 2 -48.80 -40.44 -0.14
CA SER A 2 -48.09 -39.25 0.32
C SER A 2 -46.94 -39.63 1.29
N ASN A 3 -45.77 -39.12 1.09
CA ASN A 3 -44.72 -39.24 2.10
C ASN A 3 -44.10 -37.86 2.40
N SER A 4 -44.74 -37.18 3.34
CA SER A 4 -44.29 -35.95 3.97
C SER A 4 -43.11 -36.28 4.87
N LYS A 5 -41.92 -35.77 4.61
CA LYS A 5 -40.81 -35.81 5.59
C LYS A 5 -40.65 -34.44 6.24
N ASN A 6 -40.86 -34.48 7.53
CA ASN A 6 -40.62 -33.45 8.53
C ASN A 6 -39.27 -32.75 8.37
N ILE A 7 -39.31 -31.42 8.42
CA ILE A 7 -38.18 -30.55 8.66
C ILE A 7 -38.23 -30.18 10.14
N PRO A 8 -37.18 -30.42 10.93
CA PRO A 8 -37.11 -29.87 12.28
C PRO A 8 -36.72 -28.40 12.25
N SER A 9 -37.55 -27.57 12.87
CA SER A 9 -37.30 -26.17 13.19
C SER A 9 -36.43 -26.07 14.45
N ALA A 10 -35.78 -24.91 14.56
CA ALA A 10 -35.11 -24.33 15.73
C ALA A 10 -33.61 -24.61 15.84
N GLY A 11 -32.82 -23.66 15.38
CA GLY A 11 -31.47 -23.42 15.85
C GLY A 11 -31.50 -22.42 17.03
N PRO A 12 -30.48 -22.37 17.86
CA PRO A 12 -30.50 -21.67 19.14
C PRO A 12 -30.39 -20.14 19.00
N ASP A 13 -31.06 -19.48 19.95
CA ASP A 13 -31.13 -18.03 20.16
C ASP A 13 -29.76 -17.36 20.24
N PHE A 14 -29.56 -16.38 19.36
CA PHE A 14 -28.39 -15.50 19.31
C PHE A 14 -28.51 -14.23 20.18
N GLU A 15 -29.47 -14.17 21.11
CA GLU A 15 -29.68 -12.96 21.93
C GLU A 15 -28.80 -12.83 23.18
N HIS A 16 -27.86 -13.74 23.44
CA HIS A 16 -27.09 -13.73 24.70
C HIS A 16 -25.61 -13.26 24.57
N LEU A 17 -25.20 -12.64 23.48
CA LEU A 17 -23.80 -12.25 23.27
C LEU A 17 -23.52 -10.74 23.23
N LEU A 18 -24.48 -9.89 23.62
CA LEU A 18 -24.31 -8.44 23.65
C LEU A 18 -24.44 -7.84 25.06
N ALA A 19 -23.83 -8.43 26.05
CA ALA A 19 -23.69 -7.77 27.38
C ALA A 19 -22.45 -8.31 28.10
N GLN A 20 -21.28 -7.82 27.76
CA GLN A 20 -20.16 -7.78 28.67
C GLN A 20 -19.59 -6.34 28.66
N ASP A 21 -20.05 -5.58 29.63
CA ASP A 21 -19.47 -4.29 30.01
C ASP A 21 -18.02 -4.52 30.47
N VAL A 22 -17.07 -3.96 29.73
CA VAL A 22 -15.68 -3.87 30.17
C VAL A 22 -15.59 -2.73 31.14
N VAL A 23 -15.61 -3.01 32.42
CA VAL A 23 -15.28 -2.07 33.49
C VAL A 23 -13.75 -1.89 33.50
N ILE A 24 -13.29 -0.71 33.10
CA ILE A 24 -11.89 -0.29 33.28
C ILE A 24 -11.79 0.26 34.72
N GLU A 25 -11.24 -0.52 35.62
CA GLU A 25 -10.83 -0.03 36.94
C GLU A 25 -9.61 0.90 36.76
N ALA A 26 -9.78 2.16 37.18
CA ALA A 26 -8.68 3.12 37.31
C ALA A 26 -7.90 2.79 38.60
N ASP A 27 -6.67 2.38 38.48
CA ASP A 27 -5.73 2.23 39.59
C ASP A 27 -5.27 3.59 40.08
N ASP A 28 -5.77 3.98 41.28
CA ASP A 28 -5.48 5.23 41.96
C ASP A 28 -4.45 4.95 43.08
N GLY A 29 -3.16 5.04 42.75
CA GLY A 29 -2.13 4.75 43.75
C GLY A 29 -0.70 5.12 43.40
N ALA A 30 -0.38 6.39 43.19
CA ALA A 30 1.01 6.86 43.22
C ALA A 30 1.20 8.05 44.16
N LYS A 31 1.86 7.76 45.26
CA LYS A 31 2.34 8.73 46.25
C LYS A 31 3.24 9.81 45.64
N ARG A 32 2.86 11.07 45.84
CA ARG A 32 3.69 12.25 45.56
C ARG A 32 4.83 12.31 46.55
N THR A 33 6.06 12.18 46.10
CA THR A 33 7.28 12.66 46.75
C THR A 33 7.70 13.95 46.05
N GLY A 34 7.95 15.00 46.84
CA GLY A 34 8.17 16.35 46.41
C GLY A 34 9.38 16.52 45.47
N ALA A 35 9.16 17.28 44.43
CA ALA A 35 10.19 17.89 43.63
C ALA A 35 10.07 19.40 43.77
N GLN A 36 11.16 20.04 44.24
CA GLN A 36 11.32 21.47 44.38
C GLN A 36 11.14 22.15 43.02
N ALA A 37 10.35 23.25 43.06
CA ALA A 37 10.20 24.13 41.91
C ALA A 37 11.52 24.88 41.66
N VAL A 38 12.09 24.67 40.46
CA VAL A 38 13.15 25.53 39.93
C VAL A 38 12.46 26.65 39.15
N GLU A 39 12.59 27.87 39.63
CA GLU A 39 12.11 29.06 38.91
C GLU A 39 12.90 29.24 37.61
N PRO A 40 12.24 29.60 36.49
CA PRO A 40 12.95 29.92 35.26
C PRO A 40 13.53 31.32 35.32
N ASP A 41 14.84 31.41 35.13
CA ASP A 41 15.60 32.67 34.98
C ASP A 41 15.14 33.41 33.70
N HIS A 42 14.46 34.56 33.91
CA HIS A 42 14.04 35.50 32.89
C HIS A 42 15.10 36.55 32.62
N SER A 43 16.29 36.20 32.17
CA SER A 43 17.22 37.19 31.62
C SER A 43 16.97 37.40 30.14
N PRO A 44 16.79 38.64 29.66
CA PRO A 44 16.57 38.89 28.23
C PRO A 44 17.85 38.68 27.45
N ARG A 45 17.87 37.65 26.65
CA ARG A 45 18.97 37.38 25.72
C ARG A 45 18.89 38.34 24.55
N ALA A 46 19.92 39.13 24.37
CA ALA A 46 20.09 40.06 23.25
C ALA A 46 19.94 39.36 21.88
N PRO A 47 19.40 40.08 20.86
CA PRO A 47 19.22 39.51 19.54
C PRO A 47 20.58 39.34 18.86
N GLN A 48 20.95 38.09 18.56
CA GLN A 48 22.04 37.79 17.65
C GLN A 48 21.61 38.14 16.22
N ALA A 49 22.25 39.12 15.65
CA ALA A 49 22.11 39.50 14.25
C ALA A 49 22.76 38.45 13.38
N GLY A 50 22.09 38.08 12.30
CA GLY A 50 22.69 37.63 11.05
C GLY A 50 22.85 36.14 10.82
N ALA A 51 21.74 35.44 10.55
CA ALA A 51 21.80 34.34 9.59
C ALA A 51 21.04 34.79 8.33
N ALA A 52 21.78 35.26 7.34
CA ALA A 52 21.21 35.51 6.02
C ALA A 52 20.77 34.15 5.45
N THR A 53 19.49 33.90 5.49
CA THR A 53 18.85 32.79 4.76
C THR A 53 19.00 33.11 3.27
N VAL A 54 19.99 32.53 2.63
CA VAL A 54 20.08 32.52 1.18
C VAL A 54 18.96 31.58 0.71
N ALA A 55 17.77 32.14 0.53
CA ALA A 55 16.72 31.46 -0.22
C ALA A 55 17.24 31.35 -1.66
N ALA A 56 17.76 30.17 -2.00
CA ALA A 56 18.07 29.82 -3.39
C ALA A 56 16.73 29.80 -4.14
N THR A 57 16.43 30.91 -4.78
CA THR A 57 15.28 31.03 -5.70
C THR A 57 15.58 30.15 -6.89
N LEU A 58 15.01 28.94 -6.90
CA LEU A 58 15.02 28.09 -8.08
C LEU A 58 14.31 28.87 -9.22
N PRO A 59 14.86 28.87 -10.43
CA PRO A 59 14.22 29.56 -11.55
C PRO A 59 12.82 28.99 -11.77
N GLN A 60 11.83 29.84 -11.94
CA GLN A 60 10.41 29.45 -12.11
C GLN A 60 10.19 28.40 -13.19
N ALA A 61 10.98 28.37 -14.25
CA ALA A 61 10.96 27.34 -15.29
C ALA A 61 11.28 25.93 -14.73
N GLY A 62 12.20 25.81 -13.77
CA GLY A 62 12.53 24.55 -13.14
C GLY A 62 11.43 24.03 -12.22
N LEU A 63 10.70 24.94 -11.54
CA LEU A 63 9.55 24.58 -10.70
C LEU A 63 8.35 24.10 -11.53
N LEU A 64 8.09 24.71 -12.69
CA LEU A 64 7.03 24.28 -13.61
C LEU A 64 7.34 22.90 -14.19
N ALA A 65 8.58 22.67 -14.63
CA ALA A 65 9.01 21.36 -15.14
C ALA A 65 8.95 20.25 -14.05
N ALA A 66 9.29 20.58 -12.81
CA ALA A 66 9.16 19.64 -11.69
C ALA A 66 7.70 19.31 -11.36
N GLY A 67 6.81 20.32 -11.44
CA GLY A 67 5.36 20.15 -11.27
C GLY A 67 4.74 19.27 -12.36
N ASP A 68 5.21 19.39 -13.59
CA ASP A 68 4.74 18.57 -14.71
C ASP A 68 5.14 17.10 -14.54
N VAL A 69 6.39 16.84 -14.12
CA VAL A 69 6.86 15.47 -13.84
C VAL A 69 6.10 14.85 -12.65
N GLN A 70 5.86 15.63 -11.60
CA GLN A 70 5.07 15.16 -10.46
C GLN A 70 3.65 14.74 -10.89
N ARG A 71 2.99 15.59 -11.68
CA ARG A 71 1.66 15.29 -12.22
C ARG A 71 1.66 14.06 -13.14
N GLU A 72 2.66 13.93 -14.01
CA GLU A 72 2.80 12.78 -14.89
C GLU A 72 2.93 11.48 -14.08
N VAL A 73 3.76 11.48 -13.05
CA VAL A 73 3.94 10.35 -12.14
C VAL A 73 2.65 10.02 -11.40
N GLU A 74 1.94 11.01 -10.87
CA GLU A 74 0.66 10.80 -10.19
C GLU A 74 -0.36 10.16 -11.12
N GLN A 75 -0.53 10.69 -12.33
CA GLN A 75 -1.47 10.14 -13.32
C GLN A 75 -1.08 8.72 -13.74
N PHE A 76 0.21 8.43 -13.84
CA PHE A 76 0.70 7.08 -14.13
C PHE A 76 0.32 6.10 -13.02
N LEU A 77 0.51 6.46 -11.74
CA LEU A 77 0.16 5.61 -10.61
C LEU A 77 -1.36 5.45 -10.44
N TYR A 78 -2.15 6.47 -10.70
CA TYR A 78 -3.61 6.38 -10.69
C TYR A 78 -4.11 5.44 -11.79
N ARG A 79 -3.55 5.58 -13.01
CA ARG A 79 -3.86 4.65 -14.10
C ARG A 79 -3.49 3.19 -13.75
N GLN A 80 -2.37 2.97 -13.07
CA GLN A 80 -1.97 1.65 -12.59
C GLN A 80 -3.03 1.05 -11.67
N ALA A 81 -3.53 1.81 -10.70
CA ALA A 81 -4.60 1.43 -9.79
C ALA A 81 -5.90 1.08 -10.55
N GLU A 82 -6.33 1.93 -11.45
CA GLU A 82 -7.51 1.72 -12.31
C GLU A 82 -7.43 0.42 -13.12
N LEU A 83 -6.25 0.10 -13.66
CA LEU A 83 -6.05 -1.12 -14.44
C LEU A 83 -6.16 -2.38 -13.58
N LEU A 84 -5.67 -2.33 -12.33
CA LEU A 84 -5.81 -3.43 -11.38
C LEU A 84 -7.27 -3.62 -10.96
N ASP A 85 -7.97 -2.54 -10.59
CA ASP A 85 -9.35 -2.58 -10.15
C ASP A 85 -10.29 -3.01 -11.29
N GLY A 86 -10.02 -2.54 -12.50
CA GLY A 86 -10.71 -2.96 -13.71
C GLY A 86 -10.35 -4.35 -14.22
N LYS A 87 -9.42 -5.06 -13.58
CA LYS A 87 -8.92 -6.39 -14.00
C LYS A 87 -8.33 -6.39 -15.41
N HIS A 88 -7.82 -5.23 -15.85
CA HIS A 88 -7.14 -5.05 -17.13
C HIS A 88 -5.67 -5.50 -17.04
N TRP A 89 -5.47 -6.75 -16.59
CA TRP A 89 -4.15 -7.24 -16.19
C TRP A 89 -3.10 -7.18 -17.30
N GLN A 90 -3.48 -7.41 -18.56
CA GLN A 90 -2.51 -7.26 -19.65
C GLN A 90 -2.02 -5.81 -19.77
N ALA A 91 -2.94 -4.85 -19.77
CA ALA A 91 -2.59 -3.45 -19.85
C ALA A 91 -1.76 -2.99 -18.63
N TRP A 92 -2.00 -3.59 -17.45
CA TRP A 92 -1.19 -3.36 -16.26
C TRP A 92 0.23 -3.94 -16.41
N ILE A 93 0.36 -5.19 -16.91
CA ILE A 93 1.67 -5.82 -17.18
C ILE A 93 2.46 -4.99 -18.22
N ASP A 94 1.78 -4.41 -19.20
CA ASP A 94 2.39 -3.58 -20.24
C ASP A 94 2.91 -2.23 -19.72
N LEU A 95 2.58 -1.84 -18.50
CA LEU A 95 3.22 -0.71 -17.82
C LEU A 95 4.67 -1.03 -17.41
N PHE A 96 5.03 -2.29 -17.28
CA PHE A 96 6.38 -2.69 -16.88
C PHE A 96 7.34 -2.64 -18.06
N ASP A 97 8.57 -2.23 -17.78
CA ASP A 97 9.71 -2.39 -18.71
C ASP A 97 9.92 -3.87 -19.05
N ALA A 98 10.65 -4.16 -20.13
CA ALA A 98 10.95 -5.53 -20.52
C ALA A 98 11.64 -6.36 -19.43
N GLN A 99 12.42 -5.70 -18.57
CA GLN A 99 13.07 -6.27 -17.39
C GLN A 99 12.40 -5.82 -16.09
N GLY A 100 11.15 -5.38 -16.16
CA GLY A 100 10.40 -4.88 -15.02
C GLY A 100 10.04 -5.98 -14.03
N VAL A 101 10.05 -5.62 -12.74
CA VAL A 101 9.81 -6.55 -11.62
C VAL A 101 8.75 -5.99 -10.70
N TYR A 102 7.81 -6.85 -10.32
CA TYR A 102 6.89 -6.64 -9.21
C TYR A 102 7.38 -7.43 -8.00
N TRP A 103 7.65 -6.74 -6.89
CA TRP A 103 8.23 -7.34 -5.70
C TRP A 103 7.49 -6.95 -4.44
N MET A 104 7.07 -7.96 -3.69
CA MET A 104 6.50 -7.82 -2.35
C MET A 104 7.36 -8.64 -1.38
N PRO A 105 8.27 -8.00 -0.63
CA PRO A 105 9.11 -8.67 0.35
C PRO A 105 8.29 -9.22 1.52
N VAL A 106 8.85 -10.20 2.23
CA VAL A 106 8.28 -10.70 3.50
C VAL A 106 8.52 -9.70 4.62
N THR A 107 9.70 -9.06 4.62
CA THR A 107 10.07 -8.05 5.62
C THR A 107 10.57 -6.77 4.97
N PRO A 108 10.37 -5.61 5.61
CA PRO A 108 10.81 -4.32 5.05
C PRO A 108 12.33 -4.16 4.97
N GLU A 109 13.11 -4.97 5.71
CA GLU A 109 14.58 -4.94 5.72
C GLU A 109 15.20 -5.57 4.47
N GLN A 110 14.45 -6.36 3.73
CA GLN A 110 14.94 -6.95 2.48
C GLN A 110 15.26 -5.85 1.46
N THR A 111 16.47 -5.88 0.91
CA THR A 111 16.97 -4.89 -0.06
C THR A 111 16.95 -5.40 -1.49
N GLU A 112 16.94 -6.72 -1.67
CA GLU A 112 17.04 -7.40 -2.97
C GLU A 112 15.89 -8.40 -3.12
N TRP A 113 15.37 -8.51 -4.32
CA TRP A 113 14.28 -9.44 -4.62
C TRP A 113 14.80 -10.84 -5.01
N GLU A 114 16.05 -10.92 -5.51
CA GLU A 114 16.70 -12.16 -5.88
C GLU A 114 17.25 -12.89 -4.64
N GLY A 115 17.10 -14.21 -4.62
CA GLY A 115 17.70 -15.06 -3.59
C GLY A 115 17.09 -14.95 -2.18
N SER A 116 16.03 -14.17 -1.99
CA SER A 116 15.33 -14.00 -0.71
C SER A 116 13.87 -14.44 -0.82
N PRO A 117 13.30 -15.10 0.21
CA PRO A 117 11.88 -15.40 0.25
C PRO A 117 11.05 -14.12 0.11
N SER A 118 10.02 -14.16 -0.72
CA SER A 118 9.13 -13.02 -0.98
C SER A 118 7.69 -13.50 -1.01
N ILE A 119 6.75 -12.61 -0.68
CA ILE A 119 5.32 -12.85 -0.91
C ILE A 119 5.07 -12.92 -2.41
N PHE A 120 5.63 -11.95 -3.15
CA PHE A 120 5.73 -11.96 -4.61
C PHE A 120 7.13 -11.51 -5.03
N ALA A 121 7.68 -12.18 -6.04
CA ALA A 121 8.86 -11.75 -6.78
C ALA A 121 8.65 -12.20 -8.23
N GLU A 122 8.13 -11.29 -9.05
CA GLU A 122 7.63 -11.62 -10.38
C GLU A 122 8.24 -10.69 -11.42
N ASP A 123 8.95 -11.29 -12.37
CA ASP A 123 9.25 -10.65 -13.64
C ASP A 123 8.02 -10.68 -14.57
N ARG A 124 8.13 -10.09 -15.74
CA ARG A 124 7.01 -10.05 -16.70
C ARG A 124 6.49 -11.45 -17.07
N LEU A 125 7.37 -12.44 -17.21
CA LEU A 125 6.97 -13.81 -17.55
C LEU A 125 6.11 -14.42 -16.43
N MET A 126 6.51 -14.23 -15.18
CA MET A 126 5.76 -14.71 -14.02
C MET A 126 4.41 -14.01 -13.89
N MET A 127 4.36 -12.69 -14.16
CA MET A 127 3.09 -11.93 -14.20
C MET A 127 2.14 -12.48 -15.29
N GLU A 128 2.65 -12.79 -16.48
CA GLU A 128 1.85 -13.41 -17.56
C GLU A 128 1.31 -14.78 -17.16
N ILE A 129 2.13 -15.60 -16.53
CA ILE A 129 1.73 -16.92 -16.01
C ILE A 129 0.63 -16.75 -14.95
N ARG A 130 0.79 -15.81 -14.01
CA ARG A 130 -0.23 -15.53 -12.98
C ARG A 130 -1.53 -15.07 -13.62
N LYS A 131 -1.48 -14.12 -14.55
CA LYS A 131 -2.66 -13.67 -15.31
C LYS A 131 -3.39 -14.85 -15.95
N GLY A 132 -2.65 -15.74 -16.61
CA GLY A 132 -3.21 -16.94 -17.22
C GLY A 132 -3.91 -17.85 -16.21
N ARG A 133 -3.36 -18.01 -15.01
CA ARG A 133 -3.98 -18.79 -13.91
C ARG A 133 -5.25 -18.14 -13.38
N VAL A 134 -5.22 -16.83 -13.15
CA VAL A 134 -6.38 -16.08 -12.65
C VAL A 134 -7.55 -16.11 -13.64
N SER A 135 -7.24 -16.02 -14.94
CA SER A 135 -8.24 -15.99 -16.00
C SER A 135 -8.70 -17.38 -16.49
N HIS A 136 -8.16 -18.47 -15.92
CA HIS A 136 -8.44 -19.81 -16.39
C HIS A 136 -9.87 -20.25 -16.01
N PRO A 137 -10.67 -20.82 -16.95
CA PRO A 137 -12.05 -21.23 -16.66
C PRO A 137 -12.19 -22.22 -15.49
N ASN A 138 -11.17 -23.07 -15.28
CA ASN A 138 -11.14 -24.07 -14.21
C ASN A 138 -10.41 -23.57 -12.94
N ALA A 139 -10.20 -22.28 -12.80
CA ALA A 139 -9.57 -21.70 -11.59
C ALA A 139 -10.60 -21.57 -10.46
N TRP A 140 -11.05 -22.70 -9.91
CA TRP A 140 -12.08 -22.75 -8.84
C TRP A 140 -11.74 -21.89 -7.63
N SER A 141 -10.45 -21.72 -7.32
CA SER A 141 -9.99 -20.85 -6.26
C SER A 141 -10.27 -19.37 -6.52
N GLN A 142 -10.59 -19.00 -7.76
CA GLN A 142 -10.89 -17.63 -8.17
C GLN A 142 -12.39 -17.32 -8.17
N ALA A 143 -13.24 -18.33 -7.97
CA ALA A 143 -14.70 -18.16 -7.95
C ALA A 143 -15.24 -17.96 -6.53
N PRO A 144 -16.08 -16.94 -6.27
CA PRO A 144 -16.35 -15.84 -7.17
C PRO A 144 -15.14 -14.92 -7.31
N MET A 145 -15.08 -14.18 -8.42
CA MET A 145 -14.05 -13.18 -8.64
C MET A 145 -14.14 -12.12 -7.54
N TRP A 146 -12.97 -11.68 -7.04
CA TRP A 146 -12.90 -10.59 -6.08
C TRP A 146 -13.06 -9.23 -6.76
N GLU A 147 -13.46 -8.23 -5.99
CA GLU A 147 -13.41 -6.82 -6.36
C GLU A 147 -12.33 -6.13 -5.52
N THR A 148 -11.61 -5.20 -6.15
CA THR A 148 -10.59 -4.41 -5.46
C THR A 148 -10.83 -2.92 -5.66
N ASN A 149 -10.35 -2.14 -4.72
CA ASN A 149 -10.30 -0.68 -4.82
C ASN A 149 -8.98 -0.18 -4.25
N HIS A 150 -8.12 0.37 -5.11
CA HIS A 150 -6.82 0.91 -4.74
C HIS A 150 -6.90 2.42 -4.59
N LEU A 151 -6.53 2.92 -3.43
CA LEU A 151 -6.32 4.35 -3.15
C LEU A 151 -4.82 4.62 -3.07
N VAL A 152 -4.29 5.42 -3.98
CA VAL A 152 -2.89 5.85 -4.00
C VAL A 152 -2.79 7.28 -3.52
N SER A 153 -1.84 7.55 -2.63
CA SER A 153 -1.67 8.87 -2.02
C SER A 153 -0.20 9.15 -1.66
N HIS A 154 0.07 10.38 -1.22
CA HIS A 154 1.40 10.80 -0.75
C HIS A 154 2.51 10.50 -1.77
N VAL A 155 2.21 10.71 -3.04
CA VAL A 155 3.17 10.51 -4.13
C VAL A 155 4.29 11.54 -4.01
N ALA A 156 5.52 11.08 -3.89
CA ALA A 156 6.70 11.91 -3.78
C ALA A 156 7.82 11.37 -4.66
N ILE A 157 8.37 12.23 -5.50
CA ILE A 157 9.58 11.93 -6.26
C ILE A 157 10.77 12.12 -5.32
N GLU A 158 11.50 11.03 -5.03
CA GLU A 158 12.66 11.04 -4.13
C GLU A 158 13.95 11.39 -4.86
N ALA A 159 14.07 10.98 -6.12
CA ALA A 159 15.23 11.30 -6.96
C ALA A 159 14.90 11.17 -8.44
N VAL A 160 15.61 11.98 -9.24
CA VAL A 160 15.64 11.85 -10.69
C VAL A 160 17.10 11.69 -11.11
N ASN A 161 17.46 10.50 -11.58
CA ASN A 161 18.81 10.12 -11.95
C ASN A 161 18.86 9.75 -13.44
N GLY A 162 19.12 10.74 -14.28
CA GLY A 162 19.08 10.56 -15.74
C GLY A 162 17.67 10.15 -16.20
N ALA A 163 17.56 8.95 -16.78
CA ALA A 163 16.28 8.41 -17.25
C ALA A 163 15.46 7.71 -16.17
N GLN A 164 15.97 7.58 -14.93
CA GLN A 164 15.28 6.90 -13.84
C GLN A 164 14.66 7.91 -12.86
N ILE A 165 13.43 7.63 -12.44
CA ILE A 165 12.70 8.40 -11.44
C ILE A 165 12.39 7.47 -10.28
N GLN A 166 12.86 7.82 -9.07
CA GLN A 166 12.55 7.11 -7.84
C GLN A 166 11.32 7.77 -7.20
N VAL A 167 10.30 6.96 -6.97
CA VAL A 167 9.01 7.44 -6.46
C VAL A 167 8.63 6.64 -5.23
N ARG A 168 8.17 7.34 -4.21
CA ARG A 168 7.53 6.76 -3.04
C ARG A 168 6.07 7.21 -3.00
N SER A 169 5.18 6.28 -2.67
CA SER A 169 3.77 6.60 -2.40
C SER A 169 3.22 5.71 -1.28
N ARG A 170 2.01 6.00 -0.85
CA ARG A 170 1.25 5.16 0.06
C ARG A 170 0.04 4.62 -0.66
N PHE A 171 -0.41 3.44 -0.24
CA PHE A 171 -1.64 2.87 -0.76
C PHE A 171 -2.50 2.32 0.36
N HIS A 172 -3.77 2.26 0.07
CA HIS A 172 -4.74 1.45 0.78
C HIS A 172 -5.57 0.71 -0.27
N MET A 173 -5.64 -0.60 -0.15
CA MET A 173 -6.47 -1.43 -1.01
C MET A 173 -7.53 -2.13 -0.18
N MET A 174 -8.76 -2.10 -0.66
CA MET A 174 -9.85 -2.92 -0.20
C MET A 174 -10.04 -4.07 -1.19
N GLU A 175 -10.16 -5.29 -0.69
CA GLU A 175 -10.58 -6.46 -1.46
C GLU A 175 -11.91 -6.95 -0.91
N LEU A 176 -12.91 -7.02 -1.77
CA LEU A 176 -14.19 -7.67 -1.47
C LEU A 176 -14.21 -9.04 -2.14
N ARG A 177 -14.40 -10.08 -1.35
CA ARG A 177 -14.58 -11.44 -1.86
C ARG A 177 -15.71 -12.13 -1.12
N ARG A 178 -16.78 -12.49 -1.86
CA ARG A 178 -18.03 -12.92 -1.27
C ARG A 178 -18.55 -11.85 -0.30
N ASP A 179 -18.78 -12.21 0.96
CA ASP A 179 -19.27 -11.31 2.01
C ASP A 179 -18.13 -10.78 2.91
N SER A 180 -16.87 -11.09 2.55
CA SER A 180 -15.70 -10.70 3.34
C SER A 180 -14.95 -9.56 2.69
N VAL A 181 -14.64 -8.55 3.49
CA VAL A 181 -13.79 -7.43 3.10
C VAL A 181 -12.44 -7.57 3.79
N ARG A 182 -11.36 -7.43 3.03
CA ARG A 182 -10.00 -7.33 3.54
C ARG A 182 -9.40 -5.98 3.18
N HIS A 183 -8.57 -5.49 4.06
CA HIS A 183 -7.83 -4.26 3.87
C HIS A 183 -6.34 -4.53 3.85
N PHE A 184 -5.67 -3.94 2.87
CA PHE A 184 -4.23 -3.95 2.75
C PHE A 184 -3.76 -2.50 2.73
N GLY A 185 -2.70 -2.20 3.45
CA GLY A 185 -2.13 -0.87 3.46
C GLY A 185 -0.62 -0.94 3.50
N GLY A 186 0.04 0.03 2.90
CA GLY A 186 1.47 -0.01 2.83
C GLY A 186 2.10 1.15 2.08
N ARG A 187 3.31 0.88 1.59
CA ARG A 187 4.09 1.81 0.79
C ARG A 187 4.44 1.16 -0.54
N TYR A 188 4.36 1.95 -1.58
CA TYR A 188 5.00 1.64 -2.85
C TYR A 188 6.33 2.37 -2.95
N ARG A 189 7.30 1.69 -3.54
CA ARG A 189 8.52 2.28 -4.07
C ARG A 189 8.65 1.87 -5.52
N HIS A 190 8.61 2.86 -6.41
CA HIS A 190 8.76 2.62 -7.84
C HIS A 190 10.10 3.14 -8.32
N THR A 191 10.76 2.35 -9.15
CA THR A 191 11.78 2.85 -10.07
C THR A 191 11.13 2.91 -11.44
N LEU A 192 10.86 4.13 -11.89
CA LEU A 192 10.29 4.38 -13.22
C LEU A 192 11.42 4.72 -14.20
N VAL A 193 11.23 4.34 -15.46
CA VAL A 193 12.12 4.67 -16.57
C VAL A 193 11.29 5.21 -17.73
N ARG A 194 11.93 5.95 -18.64
CA ARG A 194 11.28 6.35 -19.88
C ARG A 194 11.48 5.30 -20.95
N GLY A 195 10.39 4.86 -21.53
CA GLY A 195 10.40 4.01 -22.71
C GLY A 195 10.85 4.77 -23.97
N SER A 196 11.05 4.07 -25.06
CA SER A 196 11.42 4.65 -26.36
C SER A 196 10.35 5.58 -26.95
N ASP A 197 9.10 5.40 -26.53
CA ASP A 197 7.95 6.23 -26.86
C ASP A 197 7.83 7.50 -25.99
N GLY A 198 8.78 7.69 -25.04
CA GLY A 198 8.76 8.77 -24.06
C GLY A 198 7.84 8.53 -22.86
N GLY A 199 7.00 7.50 -22.87
CA GLY A 199 6.10 7.16 -21.77
C GLY A 199 6.83 6.53 -20.58
N LEU A 200 6.24 6.61 -19.38
CA LEU A 200 6.78 5.97 -18.20
C LEU A 200 6.59 4.46 -18.25
N ARG A 201 7.59 3.72 -17.74
CA ARG A 201 7.55 2.26 -17.54
C ARG A 201 8.07 1.95 -16.14
N ILE A 202 7.56 0.86 -15.56
CA ILE A 202 8.00 0.36 -14.25
C ILE A 202 9.20 -0.57 -14.45
N LYS A 203 10.36 -0.17 -13.94
CA LYS A 203 11.52 -1.05 -13.82
C LYS A 203 11.46 -1.90 -12.56
N LEU A 204 10.99 -1.31 -11.46
CA LEU A 204 10.73 -2.00 -10.21
C LEU A 204 9.51 -1.37 -9.54
N GLN A 205 8.55 -2.20 -9.15
CA GLN A 205 7.54 -1.87 -8.17
C GLN A 205 7.77 -2.72 -6.93
N ARG A 206 8.18 -2.08 -5.85
CA ARG A 206 8.26 -2.72 -4.54
C ARG A 206 7.03 -2.34 -3.71
N VAL A 207 6.42 -3.35 -3.08
CA VAL A 207 5.22 -3.22 -2.25
C VAL A 207 5.55 -3.66 -0.83
N ASP A 208 5.70 -2.70 0.08
CA ASP A 208 5.92 -2.96 1.51
C ASP A 208 4.58 -2.94 2.24
N LEU A 209 4.02 -4.10 2.54
CA LEU A 209 2.79 -4.25 3.31
C LEU A 209 3.01 -3.96 4.79
N PHE A 210 2.12 -3.16 5.42
CA PHE A 210 2.16 -2.96 6.87
C PHE A 210 1.67 -4.21 7.63
N ASN A 211 0.75 -4.94 7.05
CA ASN A 211 0.21 -6.18 7.61
C ASN A 211 0.73 -7.44 6.90
N GLY A 212 1.91 -7.37 6.28
CA GLY A 212 2.47 -8.48 5.50
C GLY A 212 2.79 -9.74 6.30
N GLN A 213 2.98 -9.63 7.61
CA GLN A 213 3.19 -10.74 8.53
C GLN A 213 1.94 -11.12 9.33
N ALA A 214 0.80 -10.47 9.08
CA ALA A 214 -0.44 -10.84 9.72
C ALA A 214 -0.93 -12.21 9.21
N PRO A 215 -1.69 -12.98 10.04
CA PRO A 215 -2.33 -14.18 9.55
C PRO A 215 -3.37 -13.83 8.50
N PHE A 216 -3.23 -14.38 7.31
CA PHE A 216 -4.23 -14.26 6.25
C PHE A 216 -5.11 -15.51 6.24
N ASP A 217 -6.41 -15.34 6.13
CA ASP A 217 -7.38 -16.44 6.05
C ASP A 217 -7.19 -17.28 4.77
N TYR A 218 -6.62 -16.68 3.74
CA TYR A 218 -6.33 -17.34 2.47
C TYR A 218 -5.15 -16.68 1.77
N VAL A 219 -4.56 -17.40 0.83
CA VAL A 219 -3.41 -16.92 0.05
C VAL A 219 -3.78 -15.66 -0.72
N LEU A 220 -2.94 -14.63 -0.61
CA LEU A 220 -3.06 -13.43 -1.43
C LEU A 220 -2.88 -13.80 -2.92
N GLN A 221 -3.89 -13.52 -3.72
CA GLN A 221 -3.89 -13.91 -5.14
C GLN A 221 -3.88 -12.70 -6.08
N VAL A 222 -4.25 -11.55 -5.56
CA VAL A 222 -4.31 -10.28 -6.29
C VAL A 222 -2.98 -9.54 -6.19
N TRP A 223 -2.66 -8.77 -7.22
CA TRP A 223 -1.64 -7.74 -7.10
C TRP A 223 -2.19 -6.57 -6.28
N VAL A 224 -1.34 -6.03 -5.44
CA VAL A 224 -1.66 -4.92 -4.54
C VAL A 224 -0.99 -3.65 -5.02
#